data_cac871841da7bccbf30753656b03c971
#
_entry.id   cac871841da7bccbf30753656b03c971
#
_cell.length_a   1.000
_cell.length_b   1.000
_cell.length_c   1.000
_cell.angle_alpha   90.00
_cell.angle_beta   90.00
_cell.angle_gamma   90.00
#
_symmetry.space_group_name_H-M   'P 1'
#
loop_
_entity.id
_entity.type
_entity.pdbx_description
1 polymer ?
#
loop_
_entity_poly.entity_id
_entity_poly.type
_entity_poly.pdbx_seq_one_letter_code
_entity_poly.pdbx_strand_id
1 'polypeptide(L)'
;MKEVWVDFSEEANAEYVELQKQVLAEQAQGKENTFNMQLLKAIEREKINLKINPQLGDHIPRKNISKGVVARYGTDRLWRLDLVGYWRIIYTIVGDEVKIVTFILEFVDHKKYDKVFGYKKK
;
A
#
# COMPACT_ATOMS: atom_id res chain seq x y z
N MET A 1 23.83 -10.78 3.55
CA MET A 1 22.59 -10.08 3.90
C MET A 1 21.97 -9.49 2.63
N LYS A 2 20.69 -9.72 2.41
CA LYS A 2 20.01 -9.20 1.23
C LYS A 2 19.66 -7.73 1.39
N GLU A 3 19.80 -6.96 0.32
CA GLU A 3 19.27 -5.60 0.28
C GLU A 3 17.75 -5.64 0.20
N VAL A 4 17.09 -4.71 0.88
CA VAL A 4 15.65 -4.56 0.83
C VAL A 4 15.30 -3.23 0.15
N TRP A 5 14.51 -3.32 -0.90
CA TRP A 5 14.03 -2.17 -1.67
C TRP A 5 12.54 -2.03 -1.52
N VAL A 6 12.04 -0.82 -1.64
CA VAL A 6 10.60 -0.54 -1.69
C VAL A 6 10.33 0.17 -3.00
N ASP A 7 9.54 -0.45 -3.86
CA ASP A 7 9.17 0.09 -5.16
C ASP A 7 7.66 0.21 -5.27
N PHE A 8 7.19 1.06 -6.16
CA PHE A 8 5.77 1.26 -6.44
C PHE A 8 5.40 0.70 -7.82
N SER A 9 4.20 0.12 -7.92
CA SER A 9 3.56 -0.10 -9.21
C SER A 9 3.22 1.25 -9.85
N GLU A 10 2.89 1.24 -11.13
CA GLU A 10 2.45 2.46 -11.81
C GLU A 10 1.23 3.07 -11.13
N GLU A 11 0.24 2.24 -10.76
CA GLU A 11 -0.96 2.70 -10.07
C GLU A 11 -0.65 3.32 -8.72
N ALA A 12 0.14 2.62 -7.91
CA ALA A 12 0.51 3.12 -6.59
C ALA A 12 1.31 4.41 -6.70
N ASN A 13 2.21 4.50 -7.67
CA ASN A 13 3.00 5.71 -7.88
C ASN A 13 2.12 6.89 -8.29
N ALA A 14 1.15 6.67 -9.16
CA ALA A 14 0.20 7.72 -9.56
C ALA A 14 -0.61 8.22 -8.38
N GLU A 15 -1.10 7.32 -7.54
CA GLU A 15 -1.83 7.66 -6.32
C GLU A 15 -0.96 8.45 -5.35
N TYR A 16 0.28 8.03 -5.18
CA TYR A 16 1.24 8.67 -4.28
C TYR A 16 1.57 10.10 -4.75
N VAL A 17 1.84 10.28 -6.04
CA VAL A 17 2.13 11.59 -6.63
C VAL A 17 0.92 12.52 -6.49
N GLU A 18 -0.29 12.01 -6.73
CA GLU A 18 -1.51 12.80 -6.58
C GLU A 18 -1.72 13.24 -5.13
N LEU A 19 -1.47 12.35 -4.18
CA LEU A 19 -1.56 12.69 -2.76
C LEU A 19 -0.56 13.78 -2.39
N GLN A 20 0.67 13.69 -2.90
CA GLN A 20 1.68 14.73 -2.67
C GLN A 20 1.22 16.09 -3.21
N LYS A 21 0.62 16.11 -4.40
CA LYS A 21 0.08 17.34 -4.99
C LYS A 21 -1.02 17.93 -4.13
N GLN A 22 -1.92 17.10 -3.64
CA GLN A 22 -3.03 17.56 -2.78
C GLN A 22 -2.51 18.14 -1.47
N VAL A 23 -1.51 17.50 -0.87
CA VAL A 23 -0.89 18.01 0.36
C VAL A 23 -0.22 19.36 0.12
N LEU A 24 0.51 19.52 -0.98
CA LEU A 24 1.13 20.80 -1.32
C LEU A 24 0.09 21.91 -1.49
N ALA A 25 -1.04 21.59 -2.15
CA ALA A 25 -2.12 22.55 -2.34
C ALA A 25 -2.75 22.96 -1.00
N GLU A 26 -2.95 22.00 -0.11
CA GLU A 26 -3.48 22.28 1.23
C GLU A 26 -2.54 23.13 2.06
N GLN A 27 -1.25 22.86 1.98
CA GLN A 27 -0.23 23.66 2.67
C GLN A 27 -0.22 25.10 2.14
N ALA A 28 -0.35 25.27 0.81
CA ALA A 28 -0.41 26.59 0.19
C ALA A 28 -1.64 27.38 0.65
N GLN A 29 -2.72 26.69 1.05
CA GLN A 29 -3.94 27.30 1.58
C GLN A 29 -3.84 27.56 3.10
N GLY A 30 -2.71 27.26 3.72
CA GLY A 30 -2.52 27.44 5.15
C GLY A 30 -3.15 26.36 6.01
N LYS A 31 -3.60 25.26 5.41
CA LYS A 31 -4.20 24.16 6.17
C LYS A 31 -3.14 23.37 6.90
N GLU A 32 -3.50 22.88 8.08
CA GLU A 32 -2.60 22.09 8.91
C GLU A 32 -3.28 20.79 9.31
N ASN A 33 -2.49 19.73 9.38
CA ASN A 33 -2.90 18.43 9.90
C ASN A 33 -4.18 17.88 9.25
N THR A 34 -4.30 18.04 7.93
CA THR A 34 -5.42 17.46 7.18
C THR A 34 -5.29 15.94 7.14
N PHE A 35 -6.38 15.27 6.76
CA PHE A 35 -6.34 13.83 6.57
C PHE A 35 -5.29 13.44 5.50
N ASN A 36 -5.22 14.17 4.40
CA ASN A 36 -4.23 13.90 3.35
C ASN A 36 -2.79 14.00 3.88
N MET A 37 -2.52 14.99 4.71
CA MET A 37 -1.21 15.13 5.35
C MET A 37 -0.91 13.95 6.27
N GLN A 38 -1.90 13.50 7.04
CA GLN A 38 -1.76 12.35 7.92
C GLN A 38 -1.53 11.07 7.12
N LEU A 39 -2.26 10.88 6.03
CA LEU A 39 -2.12 9.72 5.16
C LEU A 39 -0.75 9.67 4.51
N LEU A 40 -0.28 10.80 3.97
CA LEU A 40 1.05 10.88 3.36
C LEU A 40 2.14 10.54 4.37
N LYS A 41 2.03 11.10 5.58
CA LYS A 41 2.96 10.81 6.67
C LYS A 41 2.98 9.33 7.04
N ALA A 42 1.81 8.70 7.08
CA ALA A 42 1.70 7.29 7.37
C ALA A 42 2.36 6.44 6.28
N ILE A 43 2.15 6.80 5.01
CA ILE A 43 2.79 6.10 3.89
C ILE A 43 4.31 6.22 3.98
N GLU A 44 4.84 7.42 4.23
CA GLU A 44 6.28 7.64 4.35
C GLU A 44 6.88 6.81 5.49
N ARG A 45 6.20 6.77 6.63
CA ARG A 45 6.63 5.97 7.77
C ARG A 45 6.66 4.48 7.45
N GLU A 46 5.61 3.98 6.80
CA GLU A 46 5.53 2.55 6.52
C GLU A 46 6.48 2.13 5.39
N LYS A 47 6.82 3.03 4.48
CA LYS A 47 7.86 2.74 3.49
C LYS A 47 9.20 2.44 4.20
N ILE A 48 9.54 3.23 5.19
CA ILE A 48 10.75 3.02 5.99
C ILE A 48 10.66 1.69 6.74
N ASN A 49 9.52 1.42 7.37
CA ASN A 49 9.30 0.19 8.12
C ASN A 49 9.37 -1.05 7.24
N LEU A 50 8.80 -0.98 6.03
CA LEU A 50 8.85 -2.09 5.07
C LEU A 50 10.27 -2.34 4.56
N LYS A 51 11.09 -1.30 4.48
CA LYS A 51 12.49 -1.46 4.12
C LYS A 51 13.26 -2.21 5.20
N ILE A 52 12.87 -2.04 6.45
CA ILE A 52 13.47 -2.75 7.57
C ILE A 52 12.94 -4.19 7.65
N ASN A 53 11.62 -4.36 7.48
CA ASN A 53 10.97 -5.66 7.58
C ASN A 53 9.87 -5.81 6.52
N PRO A 54 10.16 -6.46 5.38
CA PRO A 54 9.14 -6.67 4.33
C PRO A 54 7.93 -7.48 4.80
N GLN A 55 8.08 -8.28 5.84
CA GLN A 55 7.00 -9.12 6.37
C GLN A 55 6.20 -8.44 7.49
N LEU A 56 6.28 -7.12 7.57
CA LEU A 56 5.62 -6.34 8.62
C LEU A 56 4.10 -6.46 8.58
N GLY A 57 3.50 -6.48 7.39
CA GLY A 57 2.05 -6.58 7.24
C GLY A 57 1.52 -7.99 7.44
N ASP A 58 0.26 -8.16 7.12
CA ASP A 58 -0.43 -9.44 7.22
C ASP A 58 -0.66 -10.03 5.84
N HIS A 59 -0.56 -11.35 5.73
CA HIS A 59 -0.96 -12.06 4.52
C HIS A 59 -2.46 -11.87 4.29
N ILE A 60 -2.84 -11.61 3.05
CA ILE A 60 -4.25 -11.65 2.68
C ILE A 60 -4.60 -13.13 2.46
N PRO A 61 -5.66 -13.65 3.14
CA PRO A 61 -5.99 -15.06 3.02
C PRO A 61 -6.32 -15.45 1.58
N ARG A 62 -5.87 -16.63 1.16
CA ARG A 62 -6.09 -17.11 -0.21
C ARG A 62 -7.55 -17.17 -0.61
N LYS A 63 -8.45 -17.47 0.34
CA LYS A 63 -9.88 -17.49 0.09
C LYS A 63 -10.44 -16.14 -0.37
N ASN A 64 -9.73 -15.06 -0.09
CA ASN A 64 -10.10 -13.71 -0.50
C ASN A 64 -9.39 -13.25 -1.77
N ILE A 65 -8.58 -14.12 -2.38
CA ILE A 65 -7.83 -13.80 -3.58
C ILE A 65 -8.44 -14.55 -4.75
N SER A 66 -9.40 -13.91 -5.40
CA SER A 66 -10.08 -14.47 -6.57
C SER A 66 -9.19 -14.37 -7.82
N LYS A 67 -9.65 -14.99 -8.89
CA LYS A 67 -8.98 -14.86 -10.21
C LYS A 67 -8.93 -13.40 -10.65
N GLY A 68 -9.97 -12.64 -10.35
CA GLY A 68 -10.00 -11.21 -10.66
C GLY A 68 -8.96 -10.42 -9.90
N VAL A 69 -8.72 -10.79 -8.64
CA VAL A 69 -7.67 -10.17 -7.82
C VAL A 69 -6.29 -10.48 -8.39
N VAL A 70 -6.05 -11.73 -8.77
CA VAL A 70 -4.79 -12.12 -9.39
C VAL A 70 -4.58 -11.35 -10.71
N ALA A 71 -5.64 -11.22 -11.52
CA ALA A 71 -5.56 -10.44 -12.75
C ALA A 71 -5.23 -8.97 -12.49
N ARG A 72 -5.80 -8.41 -11.40
CA ARG A 72 -5.58 -7.01 -11.02
C ARG A 72 -4.13 -6.75 -10.60
N TYR A 73 -3.58 -7.62 -9.78
CA TYR A 73 -2.27 -7.38 -9.16
C TYR A 73 -1.12 -8.20 -9.74
N GLY A 74 -1.43 -9.16 -10.59
CA GLY A 74 -0.41 -10.00 -11.22
C GLY A 74 0.20 -11.07 -10.34
N THR A 75 -0.38 -11.30 -9.16
CA THR A 75 0.12 -12.30 -8.22
C THR A 75 -0.98 -12.72 -7.25
N ASP A 76 -0.84 -13.92 -6.68
CA ASP A 76 -1.72 -14.39 -5.62
C ASP A 76 -1.07 -14.29 -4.24
N ARG A 77 0.14 -13.75 -4.17
CA ARG A 77 0.89 -13.59 -2.91
C ARG A 77 0.80 -12.15 -2.46
N LEU A 78 -0.25 -11.85 -1.71
CA LEU A 78 -0.58 -10.49 -1.34
C LEU A 78 -0.51 -10.28 0.15
N TRP A 79 -0.07 -9.09 0.52
CA TRP A 79 0.04 -8.61 1.89
C TRP A 79 -0.72 -7.31 2.03
N ARG A 80 -1.13 -7.00 3.24
CA ARG A 80 -1.73 -5.71 3.57
C ARG A 80 -1.04 -5.12 4.79
N LEU A 81 -0.94 -3.81 4.81
CA LEU A 81 -0.39 -3.08 5.94
C LEU A 81 -1.29 -1.90 6.22
N ASP A 82 -1.76 -1.79 7.47
CA ASP A 82 -2.69 -0.74 7.87
C ASP A 82 -2.02 0.63 7.89
N LEU A 83 -2.76 1.62 7.43
CA LEU A 83 -2.43 3.03 7.51
C LEU A 83 -3.47 3.73 8.39
N VAL A 84 -3.35 5.06 8.51
CA VAL A 84 -4.31 5.86 9.23
C VAL A 84 -5.67 5.84 8.53
N GLY A 85 -6.76 5.94 9.30
CA GLY A 85 -8.11 6.10 8.77
C GLY A 85 -8.61 4.91 7.96
N TYR A 86 -8.23 3.70 8.34
CA TYR A 86 -8.62 2.45 7.67
C TYR A 86 -8.12 2.33 6.23
N TRP A 87 -7.13 3.13 5.84
CA TRP A 87 -6.43 2.93 4.59
C TRP A 87 -5.42 1.80 4.76
N ARG A 88 -5.08 1.14 3.65
CA ARG A 88 -4.13 0.02 3.64
C ARG A 88 -3.23 0.09 2.43
N ILE A 89 -1.99 -0.37 2.63
CA ILE A 89 -1.08 -0.66 1.53
C ILE A 89 -1.31 -2.11 1.12
N ILE A 90 -1.54 -2.33 -0.16
CA ILE A 90 -1.53 -3.69 -0.74
C ILE A 90 -0.17 -3.87 -1.40
N TYR A 91 0.54 -4.91 -1.00
CA TYR A 91 1.88 -5.13 -1.53
C TYR A 91 2.18 -6.61 -1.70
N THR A 92 3.24 -6.90 -2.44
CA THR A 92 3.80 -8.23 -2.56
C THR A 92 5.30 -8.15 -2.31
N ILE A 93 5.90 -9.29 -2.06
CA ILE A 93 7.34 -9.39 -1.85
C ILE A 93 7.90 -10.24 -2.96
N VAL A 94 8.83 -9.68 -3.73
CA VAL A 94 9.55 -10.40 -4.77
C VAL A 94 11.05 -10.32 -4.46
N GLY A 95 11.82 -11.27 -4.94
CA GLY A 95 13.24 -11.20 -4.66
C GLY A 95 14.02 -12.34 -5.26
N ASP A 96 15.32 -12.21 -5.14
CA ASP A 96 16.28 -13.23 -5.55
C ASP A 96 17.28 -13.44 -4.41
N GLU A 97 18.46 -13.99 -4.72
CA GLU A 97 19.47 -14.29 -3.71
C GLU A 97 20.17 -13.04 -3.14
N VAL A 98 20.11 -11.92 -3.85
CA VAL A 98 20.84 -10.71 -3.47
C VAL A 98 19.95 -9.59 -2.97
N LYS A 99 18.70 -9.52 -3.41
CA LYS A 99 17.80 -8.46 -2.95
C LYS A 99 16.36 -8.92 -2.80
N ILE A 100 15.65 -8.22 -1.95
CA ILE A 100 14.22 -8.37 -1.73
C ILE A 100 13.57 -7.05 -2.11
N VAL A 101 12.50 -7.10 -2.89
CA VAL A 101 11.72 -5.92 -3.24
C VAL A 101 10.33 -6.04 -2.63
N THR A 102 10.00 -5.08 -1.77
CA THR A 102 8.62 -4.87 -1.35
C THR A 102 7.97 -4.03 -2.43
N PHE A 103 7.07 -4.65 -3.18
CA PHE A 103 6.44 -4.01 -4.33
C PHE A 103 5.05 -3.54 -3.95
N ILE A 104 4.91 -2.22 -3.76
CA ILE A 104 3.63 -1.62 -3.38
C ILE A 104 2.74 -1.54 -4.61
N LEU A 105 1.62 -2.23 -4.55
CA LEU A 105 0.71 -2.41 -5.68
C LEU A 105 -0.40 -1.38 -5.71
N GLU A 106 -0.93 -1.03 -4.54
CA GLU A 106 -2.05 -0.09 -4.47
C GLU A 106 -2.22 0.42 -3.04
N PHE A 107 -2.77 1.64 -2.91
CA PHE A 107 -3.27 2.17 -1.65
C PHE A 107 -4.79 2.12 -1.71
N VAL A 108 -5.44 1.48 -0.75
CA VAL A 108 -6.89 1.30 -0.78
C VAL A 108 -7.50 1.73 0.55
N ASP A 109 -8.69 2.34 0.46
CA ASP A 109 -9.45 2.59 1.67
C ASP A 109 -10.24 1.34 2.06
N HIS A 110 -10.90 1.41 3.21
CA HIS A 110 -11.66 0.30 3.76
C HIS A 110 -12.72 -0.23 2.78
N LYS A 111 -13.46 0.66 2.13
CA LYS A 111 -14.52 0.26 1.21
C LYS A 111 -13.96 -0.45 -0.02
N LYS A 112 -12.90 0.09 -0.59
CA LYS A 112 -12.27 -0.51 -1.76
C LYS A 112 -11.65 -1.86 -1.40
N TYR A 113 -11.02 -1.96 -0.23
CA TYR A 113 -10.47 -3.22 0.25
C TYR A 113 -11.54 -4.30 0.32
N ASP A 114 -12.68 -4.01 0.95
CA ASP A 114 -13.77 -4.97 1.08
C ASP A 114 -14.31 -5.39 -0.29
N LYS A 115 -14.43 -4.43 -1.19
CA LYS A 115 -14.92 -4.70 -2.55
C LYS A 115 -13.95 -5.59 -3.34
N VAL A 116 -12.66 -5.29 -3.28
CA VAL A 116 -11.64 -6.03 -4.06
C VAL A 116 -11.44 -7.43 -3.52
N PHE A 117 -11.40 -7.59 -2.20
CA PHE A 117 -11.08 -8.86 -1.57
C PHE A 117 -12.31 -9.65 -1.10
N GLY A 118 -13.51 -9.19 -1.43
CA GLY A 118 -14.73 -9.98 -1.23
C GLY A 118 -15.21 -10.09 0.20
N TYR A 119 -14.81 -9.21 1.09
CA TYR A 119 -15.37 -9.18 2.44
C TYR A 119 -16.77 -8.62 2.39
N LYS A 120 -17.75 -9.45 2.70
CA LYS A 120 -19.15 -9.04 2.71
C LYS A 120 -19.62 -8.82 4.14
N LYS A 121 -20.29 -7.71 4.35
CA LYS A 121 -21.03 -7.48 5.59
C LYS A 121 -22.33 -8.25 5.50
N LYS A 122 -22.63 -8.93 6.54
CA LYS A 122 -23.96 -9.55 6.69
C LYS A 122 -24.85 -8.64 7.51
#